data_128c9228be0990de2748f054275b6de4
#
_entry.id   128c9228be0990de2748f054275b6de4
#
_cell.length_a   1.000
_cell.length_b   1.000
_cell.length_c   1.000
_cell.angle_alpha   90.00
_cell.angle_beta   90.00
_cell.angle_gamma   90.00
#
_symmetry.space_group_name_H-M   'P 1'
#
loop_
_entity.id
_entity.type
_entity.pdbx_description
1 polymer ?
#
loop_
_entity_poly.entity_id
_entity_poly.type
_entity_poly.pdbx_seq_one_letter_code
_entity_poly.pdbx_strand_id
1 'polypeptide(L)'
;SGGGLGDCIQLIDLLTTLKNKFSNSTIWYLGAHQNHFDGKLKDYNIKITTLDLDLKYFGFRWKHLFLAKKKYQQIMIQKLDLIIDLQSKIRNTLILKKIPTNFFYSQTMNFAFCTKKINFFNTKNNPNNLIKNLEKILDTNIDFIKYDINNINKIYFDEALKLLPNNNYIGLSVTQGNEYRKKTWPIEKFINVAIQLNKQNKQPVFFIEKNNQELIS
;
A
#
# COMPACT_ATOMS: atom_id res chain seq x y z
N SER A 1 3.25 2.75 8.74
CA SER A 1 2.66 3.47 7.65
C SER A 1 1.32 4.04 8.06
N GLY A 2 1.08 5.28 7.67
CA GLY A 2 -0.28 5.76 7.60
C GLY A 2 -0.97 5.20 6.36
N GLY A 3 -0.72 3.93 5.97
CA GLY A 3 -1.11 3.32 4.73
C GLY A 3 -2.58 3.54 4.37
N GLY A 4 -2.81 4.44 3.44
CA GLY A 4 -4.11 4.59 2.82
C GLY A 4 -4.40 3.39 1.91
N LEU A 5 -5.66 3.26 1.49
CA LEU A 5 -6.09 2.20 0.59
C LEU A 5 -5.23 2.15 -0.69
N GLY A 6 -4.92 3.32 -1.28
CA GLY A 6 -4.06 3.41 -2.47
C GLY A 6 -2.63 2.89 -2.25
N ASP A 7 -2.04 3.16 -1.07
CA ASP A 7 -0.72 2.63 -0.72
C ASP A 7 -0.76 1.09 -0.62
N CYS A 8 -1.85 0.53 -0.09
CA CYS A 8 -2.01 -0.93 0.00
C CYS A 8 -2.20 -1.58 -1.39
N ILE A 9 -2.94 -0.95 -2.29
CA ILE A 9 -3.11 -1.44 -3.67
C ILE A 9 -1.76 -1.54 -4.38
N GLN A 10 -0.87 -0.57 -4.20
CA GLN A 10 0.48 -0.60 -4.79
C GLN A 10 1.37 -1.76 -4.26
N LEU A 11 0.98 -2.38 -3.15
CA LEU A 11 1.72 -3.50 -2.56
C LEU A 11 1.24 -4.88 -3.06
N ILE A 12 0.15 -4.95 -3.80
CA ILE A 12 -0.48 -6.21 -4.21
C ILE A 12 0.52 -7.10 -4.96
N ASP A 13 1.20 -6.58 -5.96
CA ASP A 13 2.19 -7.34 -6.74
C ASP A 13 3.38 -7.79 -5.86
N LEU A 14 3.88 -6.92 -4.99
CA LEU A 14 4.94 -7.27 -4.04
C LEU A 14 4.50 -8.42 -3.12
N LEU A 15 3.32 -8.32 -2.54
CA LEU A 15 2.79 -9.30 -1.61
C LEU A 15 2.53 -10.65 -2.29
N THR A 16 1.99 -10.62 -3.51
CA THR A 16 1.81 -11.80 -4.36
C THR A 16 3.16 -12.48 -4.64
N THR A 17 4.15 -11.69 -5.04
CA THR A 17 5.52 -12.15 -5.29
C THR A 17 6.13 -12.81 -4.04
N LEU A 18 6.07 -12.12 -2.90
CA LEU A 18 6.62 -12.66 -1.64
C LEU A 18 5.89 -13.91 -1.17
N LYS A 19 4.56 -13.94 -1.29
CA LYS A 19 3.76 -15.10 -0.89
C LYS A 19 4.03 -16.33 -1.77
N ASN A 20 4.25 -16.11 -3.06
CA ASN A 20 4.64 -17.18 -3.97
C ASN A 20 6.04 -17.71 -3.65
N LYS A 21 7.01 -16.83 -3.46
CA LYS A 21 8.40 -17.24 -3.14
C LYS A 21 8.49 -17.93 -1.77
N PHE A 22 7.77 -17.43 -0.79
CA PHE A 22 7.78 -17.92 0.59
C PHE A 22 6.39 -18.43 0.99
N SER A 23 5.92 -19.48 0.29
CA SER A 23 4.55 -20.01 0.41
C SER A 23 4.14 -20.36 1.85
N ASN A 24 5.09 -20.88 2.66
CA ASN A 24 4.87 -21.26 4.04
C ASN A 24 5.04 -20.09 5.03
N SER A 25 5.34 -18.88 4.55
CA SER A 25 5.52 -17.72 5.42
C SER A 25 4.19 -17.10 5.86
N THR A 26 4.18 -16.53 7.04
CA THR A 26 3.12 -15.63 7.50
C THR A 26 3.54 -14.19 7.26
N ILE A 27 2.72 -13.44 6.53
CA ILE A 27 2.93 -12.00 6.32
C ILE A 27 2.13 -11.24 7.37
N TRP A 28 2.82 -10.38 8.11
CA TRP A 28 2.25 -9.54 9.15
C TRP A 28 2.16 -8.09 8.70
N TYR A 29 1.01 -7.48 8.94
CA TYR A 29 0.82 -6.03 8.80
C TYR A 29 1.00 -5.35 10.15
N LEU A 30 1.91 -4.39 10.21
CA LEU A 30 2.11 -3.52 11.37
C LEU A 30 2.01 -2.07 10.92
N GLY A 31 0.96 -1.39 11.30
CA GLY A 31 0.68 -0.03 10.87
C GLY A 31 -0.11 0.77 11.89
N ALA A 32 -0.32 2.05 11.57
CA ALA A 32 -1.07 2.98 12.41
C ALA A 32 -2.59 2.89 12.19
N HIS A 33 -3.00 2.33 11.07
CA HIS A 33 -4.38 2.24 10.63
C HIS A 33 -4.79 0.80 10.40
N GLN A 34 -6.06 0.62 10.11
CA GLN A 34 -6.65 -0.69 9.81
C GLN A 34 -5.93 -1.40 8.66
N ASN A 35 -5.82 -2.72 8.77
CA ASN A 35 -5.36 -3.58 7.70
C ASN A 35 -6.44 -3.65 6.59
N HIS A 36 -6.18 -3.02 5.46
CA HIS A 36 -7.12 -3.01 4.35
C HIS A 36 -7.29 -4.38 3.69
N PHE A 37 -6.32 -5.29 3.83
CA PHE A 37 -6.43 -6.65 3.28
C PHE A 37 -7.43 -7.53 4.04
N ASP A 38 -7.72 -7.21 5.31
CA ASP A 38 -8.82 -7.84 6.06
C ASP A 38 -10.18 -7.13 5.85
N GLY A 39 -10.18 -6.02 5.12
CA GLY A 39 -11.34 -5.17 4.87
C GLY A 39 -11.61 -4.95 3.38
N LYS A 40 -11.37 -3.74 2.91
CA LYS A 40 -11.71 -3.30 1.53
C LYS A 40 -10.98 -4.07 0.42
N LEU A 41 -9.85 -4.71 0.72
CA LEU A 41 -9.05 -5.49 -0.24
C LEU A 41 -9.13 -7.00 0.01
N LYS A 42 -10.08 -7.47 0.82
CA LYS A 42 -10.23 -8.91 1.14
C LYS A 42 -10.40 -9.79 -0.10
N ASP A 43 -11.08 -9.25 -1.12
CA ASP A 43 -11.40 -9.99 -2.34
C ASP A 43 -10.19 -10.18 -3.27
N TYR A 44 -9.06 -9.55 -2.97
CA TYR A 44 -7.77 -9.85 -3.61
C TYR A 44 -7.17 -11.19 -3.12
N ASN A 45 -7.76 -11.82 -2.11
CA ASN A 45 -7.32 -13.11 -1.56
C ASN A 45 -5.85 -13.14 -1.09
N ILE A 46 -5.30 -11.97 -0.73
CA ILE A 46 -3.96 -11.84 -0.16
C ILE A 46 -4.07 -11.90 1.36
N LYS A 47 -3.75 -13.06 1.94
CA LYS A 47 -3.85 -13.25 3.39
C LYS A 47 -2.71 -12.56 4.11
N ILE A 48 -3.03 -11.51 4.88
CA ILE A 48 -2.10 -10.73 5.72
C ILE A 48 -2.69 -10.62 7.11
N THR A 49 -1.96 -11.07 8.12
CA THR A 49 -2.41 -11.01 9.52
C THR A 49 -1.99 -9.69 10.16
N THR A 50 -2.88 -9.07 10.91
CA THR A 50 -2.52 -7.87 11.67
C THR A 50 -1.68 -8.23 12.89
N LEU A 51 -0.52 -7.59 13.02
CA LEU A 51 0.29 -7.65 14.25
C LEU A 51 -0.08 -6.46 15.13
N ASP A 52 -0.96 -6.68 16.08
CA ASP A 52 -1.36 -5.64 17.03
C ASP A 52 -0.40 -5.63 18.23
N LEU A 53 0.33 -4.54 18.39
CA LEU A 53 1.21 -4.31 19.53
C LEU A 53 0.53 -3.54 20.67
N ASP A 54 -0.78 -3.33 20.61
CA ASP A 54 -1.51 -2.47 21.57
C ASP A 54 -0.87 -1.06 21.69
N LEU A 55 -0.42 -0.52 20.55
CA LEU A 55 0.18 0.81 20.45
C LEU A 55 -0.61 1.64 19.44
N LYS A 56 -1.67 2.33 19.92
CA LYS A 56 -2.52 3.20 19.09
C LYS A 56 -1.67 4.17 18.24
N TYR A 57 -1.96 4.26 16.94
CA TYR A 57 -1.20 5.04 15.98
C TYR A 57 0.30 4.68 15.96
N PHE A 58 0.58 3.39 15.84
CA PHE A 58 1.94 2.87 15.82
C PHE A 58 2.85 3.69 14.88
N GLY A 59 4.02 4.05 15.38
CA GLY A 59 4.99 4.86 14.64
C GLY A 59 4.80 6.38 14.76
N PHE A 60 3.65 6.90 15.22
CA PHE A 60 3.41 8.35 15.30
C PHE A 60 3.96 9.02 16.57
N ARG A 61 4.29 8.25 17.61
CA ARG A 61 4.73 8.79 18.91
C ARG A 61 6.11 8.27 19.26
N TRP A 62 7.02 9.14 19.71
CA TRP A 62 8.37 8.77 20.12
C TRP A 62 8.42 7.75 21.27
N LYS A 63 7.44 7.75 22.17
CA LYS A 63 7.33 6.75 23.22
C LYS A 63 7.28 5.30 22.71
N HIS A 64 6.82 5.09 21.47
CA HIS A 64 6.81 3.76 20.85
C HIS A 64 8.23 3.19 20.66
N LEU A 65 9.27 4.06 20.60
CA LEU A 65 10.67 3.62 20.51
C LEU A 65 11.08 2.75 21.70
N PHE A 66 10.55 3.04 22.89
CA PHE A 66 10.85 2.31 24.13
C PHE A 66 9.88 1.13 24.34
N LEU A 67 8.70 1.20 23.83
CA LEU A 67 7.65 0.22 24.07
C LEU A 67 7.60 -0.90 23.02
N ALA A 68 8.00 -0.64 21.76
CA ALA A 68 7.80 -1.57 20.65
C ALA A 68 8.44 -2.95 20.90
N LYS A 69 9.68 -3.00 21.38
CA LYS A 69 10.36 -4.26 21.69
C LYS A 69 9.64 -5.04 22.80
N LYS A 70 9.29 -4.38 23.91
CA LYS A 70 8.61 -5.00 25.04
C LYS A 70 7.25 -5.56 24.62
N LYS A 71 6.45 -4.76 23.91
CA LYS A 71 5.12 -5.16 23.43
C LYS A 71 5.19 -6.31 22.43
N TYR A 72 6.16 -6.27 21.51
CA TYR A 72 6.40 -7.37 20.59
C TYR A 72 6.73 -8.69 21.34
N GLN A 73 7.63 -8.64 22.31
CA GLN A 73 8.03 -9.82 23.08
C GLN A 73 6.91 -10.41 23.95
N GLN A 74 5.88 -9.64 24.28
CA GLN A 74 4.69 -10.14 24.97
C GLN A 74 3.79 -10.97 24.07
N ILE A 75 3.84 -10.74 22.76
CA ILE A 75 2.98 -11.39 21.76
C ILE A 75 3.72 -12.52 21.06
N MET A 76 4.99 -12.29 20.72
CA MET A 76 5.82 -13.21 19.95
C MET A 76 7.18 -13.40 20.60
N ILE A 77 7.58 -14.65 20.77
CA ILE A 77 8.88 -15.00 21.35
C ILE A 77 9.97 -15.00 20.27
N GLN A 78 9.61 -15.40 19.04
CA GLN A 78 10.57 -15.56 17.94
C GLN A 78 10.86 -14.23 17.24
N LYS A 79 12.06 -14.12 16.69
CA LYS A 79 12.40 -13.01 15.79
C LYS A 79 11.64 -13.15 14.48
N LEU A 80 11.26 -12.00 13.89
CA LEU A 80 10.81 -11.98 12.51
C LEU A 80 11.99 -12.28 11.57
N ASP A 81 11.73 -13.00 10.49
CA ASP A 81 12.77 -13.22 9.48
C ASP A 81 13.10 -11.95 8.73
N LEU A 82 12.07 -11.18 8.34
CA LEU A 82 12.22 -9.96 7.58
C LEU A 82 11.24 -8.89 8.04
N ILE A 83 11.72 -7.67 8.22
CA ILE A 83 10.88 -6.47 8.30
C ILE A 83 11.13 -5.61 7.07
N ILE A 84 10.06 -5.27 6.36
CA ILE A 84 10.07 -4.33 5.24
C ILE A 84 9.42 -3.02 5.69
N ASP A 85 10.24 -2.00 5.91
CA ASP A 85 9.76 -0.64 6.19
C ASP A 85 9.56 0.12 4.89
N LEU A 86 8.29 0.33 4.54
CA LEU A 86 7.88 1.04 3.32
C LEU A 86 7.72 2.55 3.55
N GLN A 87 8.13 3.06 4.71
CA GLN A 87 8.07 4.47 5.02
C GLN A 87 9.43 5.15 4.85
N SER A 88 9.38 6.47 4.77
CA SER A 88 10.57 7.31 4.65
C SER A 88 10.83 8.18 5.90
N LYS A 89 10.09 7.93 7.00
CA LYS A 89 10.21 8.75 8.22
C LYS A 89 11.14 8.08 9.23
N ILE A 90 12.24 8.72 9.54
CA ILE A 90 13.29 8.23 10.47
C ILE A 90 12.69 7.71 11.79
N ARG A 91 11.76 8.46 12.41
CA ARG A 91 11.11 8.02 13.64
C ARG A 91 10.47 6.63 13.51
N ASN A 92 9.72 6.41 12.44
CA ASN A 92 9.01 5.14 12.22
C ASN A 92 10.01 4.00 11.99
N THR A 93 11.04 4.25 11.20
CA THR A 93 12.13 3.30 10.94
C THR A 93 12.84 2.91 12.24
N LEU A 94 13.17 3.89 13.10
CA LEU A 94 13.82 3.62 14.38
C LEU A 94 12.94 2.80 15.33
N ILE A 95 11.63 3.06 15.34
CA ILE A 95 10.67 2.30 16.14
C ILE A 95 10.56 0.86 15.61
N LEU A 96 10.41 0.66 14.30
CA LEU A 96 10.36 -0.66 13.68
C LEU A 96 11.66 -1.45 13.95
N LYS A 97 12.81 -0.77 13.92
CA LYS A 97 14.11 -1.41 14.17
C LYS A 97 14.27 -1.93 15.60
N LYS A 98 13.41 -1.54 16.55
CA LYS A 98 13.37 -2.12 17.89
C LYS A 98 12.73 -3.50 17.96
N ILE A 99 11.96 -3.88 16.92
CA ILE A 99 11.36 -5.20 16.82
C ILE A 99 12.45 -6.21 16.41
N PRO A 100 12.60 -7.31 17.13
CA PRO A 100 13.60 -8.33 16.81
C PRO A 100 13.37 -8.92 15.41
N THR A 101 14.38 -8.84 14.55
CA THR A 101 14.34 -9.39 13.20
C THR A 101 15.72 -9.86 12.74
N ASN A 102 15.76 -10.81 11.82
CA ASN A 102 16.99 -11.28 11.17
C ASN A 102 17.40 -10.30 10.07
N PHE A 103 16.46 -9.88 9.21
CA PHE A 103 16.69 -8.93 8.14
C PHE A 103 15.78 -7.71 8.28
N PHE A 104 16.34 -6.54 8.03
CA PHE A 104 15.61 -5.27 8.04
C PHE A 104 15.89 -4.50 6.77
N TYR A 105 14.83 -4.12 6.06
CA TYR A 105 14.88 -3.28 4.88
C TYR A 105 14.15 -1.97 5.13
N SER A 106 14.78 -0.85 4.79
CA SER A 106 14.16 0.48 4.79
C SER A 106 14.87 1.39 3.81
N GLN A 107 14.12 2.20 3.07
CA GLN A 107 14.65 3.24 2.18
C GLN A 107 15.07 4.51 2.93
N THR A 108 14.77 4.61 4.20
CA THR A 108 15.05 5.78 5.03
C THR A 108 16.55 6.07 5.04
N MET A 109 16.90 7.34 4.85
CA MET A 109 18.29 7.82 4.79
C MET A 109 19.15 7.00 3.81
N ASN A 110 18.65 6.83 2.59
CA ASN A 110 19.33 6.08 1.54
C ASN A 110 19.79 4.68 2.02
N PHE A 111 18.85 3.90 2.57
CA PHE A 111 19.05 2.53 3.06
C PHE A 111 20.00 2.37 4.25
N ALA A 112 20.33 3.47 4.96
CA ALA A 112 21.25 3.44 6.09
C ALA A 112 20.85 2.48 7.22
N PHE A 113 19.58 2.12 7.33
CA PHE A 113 19.06 1.25 8.37
C PHE A 113 18.97 -0.24 7.98
N CYS A 114 19.25 -0.58 6.71
CA CYS A 114 19.23 -1.98 6.27
C CYS A 114 20.25 -2.85 7.02
N THR A 115 19.93 -4.14 7.18
CA THR A 115 20.83 -5.10 7.81
C THR A 115 22.13 -5.27 7.05
N LYS A 116 22.05 -5.38 5.72
CA LYS A 116 23.23 -5.44 4.85
C LYS A 116 23.58 -4.05 4.33
N LYS A 117 24.87 -3.75 4.27
CA LYS A 117 25.42 -2.49 3.73
C LYS A 117 25.91 -2.75 2.31
N ILE A 118 25.00 -2.70 1.36
CA ILE A 118 25.22 -2.96 -0.06
C ILE A 118 24.59 -1.85 -0.90
N ASN A 119 24.98 -1.76 -2.17
CA ASN A 119 24.37 -0.81 -3.10
C ASN A 119 22.94 -1.25 -3.46
N PHE A 120 21.97 -0.49 -3.00
CA PHE A 120 20.55 -0.70 -3.31
C PHE A 120 20.12 0.13 -4.52
N PHE A 121 19.12 -0.37 -5.21
CA PHE A 121 18.46 0.36 -6.30
C PHE A 121 17.43 1.35 -5.74
N ASN A 122 17.37 2.54 -6.35
CA ASN A 122 16.33 3.51 -6.03
C ASN A 122 14.95 2.99 -6.48
N THR A 123 14.00 2.94 -5.57
CA THR A 123 12.67 2.39 -5.85
C THR A 123 11.66 3.43 -6.32
N LYS A 124 11.97 4.75 -6.23
CA LYS A 124 11.05 5.81 -6.65
C LYS A 124 10.67 5.72 -8.13
N ASN A 125 11.62 5.36 -8.97
CA ASN A 125 11.44 5.34 -10.42
C ASN A 125 11.02 3.97 -10.97
N ASN A 126 11.16 2.91 -10.17
CA ASN A 126 10.82 1.55 -10.57
C ASN A 126 10.44 0.69 -9.35
N PRO A 127 9.17 0.36 -9.17
CA PRO A 127 8.70 -0.49 -8.06
C PRO A 127 9.40 -1.87 -8.01
N ASN A 128 9.78 -2.43 -9.15
CA ASN A 128 10.47 -3.72 -9.21
C ASN A 128 11.85 -3.68 -8.53
N ASN A 129 12.43 -2.49 -8.36
CA ASN A 129 13.69 -2.33 -7.64
C ASN A 129 13.56 -2.72 -6.16
N LEU A 130 12.35 -2.67 -5.58
CA LEU A 130 12.13 -3.17 -4.23
C LEU A 130 12.41 -4.66 -4.15
N ILE A 131 11.91 -5.45 -5.09
CA ILE A 131 12.15 -6.91 -5.14
C ILE A 131 13.63 -7.20 -5.31
N LYS A 132 14.31 -6.52 -6.26
CA LYS A 132 15.77 -6.65 -6.46
C LYS A 132 16.58 -6.30 -5.20
N ASN A 133 16.11 -5.34 -4.42
CA ASN A 133 16.73 -5.00 -3.15
C ASN A 133 16.51 -6.08 -2.09
N LEU A 134 15.33 -6.69 -2.06
CA LEU A 134 15.04 -7.82 -1.17
C LEU A 134 15.85 -9.06 -1.54
N GLU A 135 16.03 -9.36 -2.83
CA GLU A 135 16.94 -10.41 -3.29
C GLU A 135 18.35 -10.24 -2.73
N LYS A 136 18.89 -9.02 -2.80
CA LYS A 136 20.21 -8.69 -2.26
C LYS A 136 20.30 -8.86 -0.74
N ILE A 137 19.26 -8.49 0.00
CA ILE A 137 19.22 -8.65 1.47
C ILE A 137 19.15 -10.11 1.86
N LEU A 138 18.30 -10.89 1.18
CA LEU A 138 17.99 -12.27 1.50
C LEU A 138 18.94 -13.29 0.85
N ASP A 139 19.82 -12.84 -0.07
CA ASP A 139 20.67 -13.69 -0.90
C ASP A 139 19.87 -14.80 -1.62
N THR A 140 18.75 -14.41 -2.22
CA THR A 140 17.88 -15.34 -2.93
C THR A 140 17.24 -14.66 -4.14
N ASN A 141 17.09 -15.38 -5.25
CA ASN A 141 16.35 -14.90 -6.40
C ASN A 141 14.85 -14.91 -6.10
N ILE A 142 14.17 -13.84 -6.50
CA ILE A 142 12.72 -13.65 -6.32
C ILE A 142 12.11 -13.28 -7.67
N ASP A 143 11.46 -14.23 -8.32
CA ASP A 143 10.79 -13.97 -9.58
C ASP A 143 9.58 -13.07 -9.34
N PHE A 144 9.55 -11.93 -10.03
CA PHE A 144 8.45 -10.98 -9.94
C PHE A 144 7.17 -11.59 -10.50
N ILE A 145 6.12 -11.56 -9.72
CA ILE A 145 4.80 -12.02 -10.12
C ILE A 145 3.82 -10.84 -10.04
N LYS A 146 3.25 -10.51 -11.18
CA LYS A 146 2.15 -9.56 -11.24
C LYS A 146 0.86 -10.24 -10.79
N TYR A 147 0.10 -9.56 -9.95
CA TYR A 147 -1.22 -10.04 -9.55
C TYR A 147 -2.17 -10.09 -10.77
N ASP A 148 -2.82 -11.22 -10.94
CA ASP A 148 -3.86 -11.34 -11.97
C ASP A 148 -5.19 -10.82 -11.41
N ILE A 149 -5.65 -9.70 -11.96
CA ILE A 149 -6.90 -9.05 -11.54
C ILE A 149 -8.13 -9.94 -11.80
N ASN A 150 -8.04 -10.91 -12.72
CA ASN A 150 -9.13 -11.85 -12.97
C ASN A 150 -9.38 -12.81 -11.79
N ASN A 151 -8.47 -12.87 -10.81
CA ASN A 151 -8.68 -13.60 -9.56
C ASN A 151 -9.69 -12.92 -8.61
N ILE A 152 -10.07 -11.67 -8.89
CA ILE A 152 -11.14 -10.98 -8.15
C ILE A 152 -12.50 -11.54 -8.62
N ASN A 153 -13.47 -11.57 -7.70
CA ASN A 153 -14.80 -12.08 -8.00
C ASN A 153 -15.41 -11.36 -9.21
N LYS A 154 -15.82 -12.15 -10.20
CA LYS A 154 -16.39 -11.67 -11.46
C LYS A 154 -17.58 -10.73 -11.29
N ILE A 155 -18.34 -10.84 -10.20
CA ILE A 155 -19.50 -9.98 -9.92
C ILE A 155 -19.13 -8.48 -9.95
N TYR A 156 -17.91 -8.11 -9.51
CA TYR A 156 -17.47 -6.72 -9.54
C TYR A 156 -17.26 -6.19 -10.96
N PHE A 157 -16.79 -7.05 -11.87
CA PHE A 157 -16.66 -6.69 -13.28
C PHE A 157 -18.03 -6.57 -13.95
N ASP A 158 -18.94 -7.50 -13.65
CA ASP A 158 -20.31 -7.48 -14.19
C ASP A 158 -21.10 -6.24 -13.70
N GLU A 159 -20.92 -5.85 -12.44
CA GLU A 159 -21.50 -4.61 -11.88
C GLU A 159 -20.88 -3.37 -12.50
N ALA A 160 -19.55 -3.33 -12.67
CA ALA A 160 -18.87 -2.22 -13.32
C ALA A 160 -19.34 -2.04 -14.78
N LEU A 161 -19.51 -3.13 -15.53
CA LEU A 161 -20.00 -3.09 -16.91
C LEU A 161 -21.42 -2.54 -17.02
N LYS A 162 -22.28 -2.72 -16.00
CA LYS A 162 -23.64 -2.14 -15.98
C LYS A 162 -23.62 -0.62 -15.75
N LEU A 163 -22.63 -0.13 -15.00
CA LEU A 163 -22.54 1.28 -14.61
C LEU A 163 -21.70 2.12 -15.59
N LEU A 164 -20.75 1.48 -16.27
CA LEU A 164 -19.82 2.17 -17.14
C LEU A 164 -20.29 2.08 -18.59
N PRO A 165 -20.11 3.15 -19.38
CA PRO A 165 -20.31 3.07 -20.80
C PRO A 165 -19.28 2.09 -21.39
N ASN A 166 -19.45 1.74 -22.66
CA ASN A 166 -18.49 0.91 -23.39
C ASN A 166 -17.05 1.47 -23.29
N ASN A 167 -16.08 0.81 -23.90
CA ASN A 167 -14.64 1.00 -23.70
C ASN A 167 -14.03 2.38 -24.07
N ASN A 168 -14.84 3.39 -24.43
CA ASN A 168 -14.35 4.71 -24.87
C ASN A 168 -14.59 5.82 -23.84
N TYR A 169 -14.41 5.52 -22.56
CA TYR A 169 -14.57 6.54 -21.51
C TYR A 169 -13.26 6.92 -20.83
N ILE A 170 -13.26 8.10 -20.22
CA ILE A 170 -12.18 8.58 -19.35
C ILE A 170 -12.75 8.88 -17.98
N GLY A 171 -12.26 8.18 -16.96
CA GLY A 171 -12.67 8.35 -15.59
C GLY A 171 -12.05 9.60 -14.95
N LEU A 172 -12.87 10.41 -14.30
CA LEU A 172 -12.49 11.62 -13.57
C LEU A 172 -12.85 11.43 -12.09
N SER A 173 -11.84 11.34 -11.22
CA SER A 173 -12.04 11.28 -9.77
C SER A 173 -12.01 12.71 -9.21
N VAL A 174 -13.18 13.24 -8.89
CA VAL A 174 -13.35 14.65 -8.47
C VAL A 174 -13.25 14.83 -6.95
N THR A 175 -13.29 13.74 -6.19
CA THR A 175 -13.19 13.75 -4.74
C THR A 175 -11.84 13.18 -4.27
N GLN A 176 -11.39 13.60 -3.11
CA GLN A 176 -10.18 13.09 -2.47
C GLN A 176 -10.50 12.53 -1.10
N GLY A 177 -9.95 11.37 -0.73
CA GLY A 177 -10.18 10.72 0.55
C GLY A 177 -9.59 11.43 1.78
N ASN A 178 -8.98 12.61 1.63
CA ASN A 178 -8.43 13.40 2.73
C ASN A 178 -8.61 14.91 2.48
N GLU A 179 -9.70 15.43 2.95
CA GLU A 179 -10.11 16.85 2.83
C GLU A 179 -9.09 17.85 3.44
N TYR A 180 -8.37 17.43 4.50
CA TYR A 180 -7.35 18.29 5.13
C TYR A 180 -6.18 18.64 4.21
N ARG A 181 -5.96 17.86 3.15
CA ARG A 181 -4.85 18.12 2.22
C ARG A 181 -5.11 19.22 1.22
N LYS A 182 -6.36 19.65 1.02
CA LYS A 182 -6.79 20.71 0.07
C LYS A 182 -6.12 20.60 -1.31
N LYS A 183 -6.01 19.38 -1.85
CA LYS A 183 -5.33 19.09 -3.13
C LYS A 183 -6.29 18.81 -4.27
N THR A 184 -7.58 19.05 -4.06
CA THR A 184 -8.62 18.84 -5.07
C THR A 184 -8.65 20.03 -6.02
N TRP A 185 -8.76 19.77 -7.30
CA TRP A 185 -9.08 20.82 -8.26
C TRP A 185 -10.50 21.35 -8.02
N PRO A 186 -10.75 22.64 -8.29
CA PRO A 186 -12.10 23.17 -8.37
C PRO A 186 -12.93 22.38 -9.40
N ILE A 187 -14.21 22.15 -9.10
CA ILE A 187 -15.07 21.31 -9.92
C ILE A 187 -15.17 21.83 -11.36
N GLU A 188 -15.14 23.17 -11.54
CA GLU A 188 -15.20 23.83 -12.84
C GLU A 188 -14.06 23.39 -13.77
N LYS A 189 -12.88 23.08 -13.22
CA LYS A 189 -11.75 22.58 -14.01
C LYS A 189 -12.01 21.17 -14.52
N PHE A 190 -12.63 20.30 -13.71
CA PHE A 190 -13.05 18.97 -14.14
C PHE A 190 -14.13 19.05 -15.22
N ILE A 191 -15.11 19.95 -15.06
CA ILE A 191 -16.15 20.20 -16.08
C ILE A 191 -15.52 20.65 -17.40
N ASN A 192 -14.57 21.60 -17.37
CA ASN A 192 -13.86 22.04 -18.56
C ASN A 192 -13.10 20.91 -19.24
N VAL A 193 -12.43 20.04 -18.48
CA VAL A 193 -11.77 18.83 -19.02
C VAL A 193 -12.82 17.91 -19.68
N ALA A 194 -13.95 17.66 -19.02
CA ALA A 194 -15.02 16.83 -19.55
C ALA A 194 -15.57 17.35 -20.88
N ILE A 195 -15.77 18.67 -20.99
CA ILE A 195 -16.21 19.32 -22.24
C ILE A 195 -15.16 19.11 -23.37
N GLN A 196 -13.87 19.22 -23.06
CA GLN A 196 -12.81 18.99 -24.05
C GLN A 196 -12.74 17.52 -24.49
N LEU A 197 -12.94 16.57 -23.54
CA LEU A 197 -13.00 15.15 -23.84
C LEU A 197 -14.17 14.81 -24.77
N ASN A 198 -15.36 15.38 -24.52
CA ASN A 198 -16.52 15.20 -25.39
C ASN A 198 -16.25 15.69 -26.81
N LYS A 199 -15.55 16.83 -26.97
CA LYS A 199 -15.16 17.34 -28.32
C LYS A 199 -14.21 16.38 -29.05
N GLN A 200 -13.51 15.52 -28.33
CA GLN A 200 -12.60 14.48 -28.85
C GLN A 200 -13.28 13.11 -29.00
N ASN A 201 -14.61 13.04 -28.93
CA ASN A 201 -15.38 11.80 -28.94
C ASN A 201 -15.00 10.81 -27.83
N LYS A 202 -14.54 11.33 -26.68
CA LYS A 202 -14.32 10.56 -25.46
C LYS A 202 -15.45 10.82 -24.48
N GLN A 203 -15.94 9.77 -23.84
CA GLN A 203 -17.00 9.91 -22.83
C GLN A 203 -16.39 10.15 -21.45
N PRO A 204 -16.56 11.33 -20.82
CA PRO A 204 -16.13 11.55 -19.46
C PRO A 204 -17.07 10.84 -18.47
N VAL A 205 -16.50 10.17 -17.47
CA VAL A 205 -17.23 9.51 -16.39
C VAL A 205 -16.71 10.04 -15.07
N PHE A 206 -17.57 10.63 -14.26
CA PHE A 206 -17.22 11.16 -12.95
C PHE A 206 -17.37 10.07 -11.88
N PHE A 207 -16.28 9.79 -11.15
CA PHE A 207 -16.31 8.94 -9.96
C PHE A 207 -16.51 9.81 -8.73
N ILE A 208 -17.70 9.74 -8.14
CA ILE A 208 -18.11 10.55 -6.99
C ILE A 208 -18.34 9.65 -5.79
N GLU A 209 -17.75 9.99 -4.64
CA GLU A 209 -17.98 9.27 -3.39
C GLU A 209 -19.42 9.50 -2.88
N LYS A 210 -20.02 8.46 -2.25
CA LYS A 210 -21.41 8.53 -1.75
C LYS A 210 -21.70 9.73 -0.86
N ASN A 211 -20.69 10.22 -0.15
CA ASN A 211 -20.84 11.35 0.78
C ASN A 211 -20.85 12.72 0.09
N ASN A 212 -20.61 12.78 -1.21
CA ASN A 212 -20.53 14.01 -2.01
C ASN A 212 -21.63 14.05 -3.08
N GLN A 213 -22.82 13.60 -2.74
CA GLN A 213 -23.97 13.56 -3.67
C GLN A 213 -24.40 14.95 -4.19
N GLU A 214 -24.07 16.00 -3.47
CA GLU A 214 -24.24 17.40 -3.90
C GLU A 214 -23.53 17.74 -5.22
N LEU A 215 -22.54 16.95 -5.64
CA LEU A 215 -21.86 17.10 -6.91
C LEU A 215 -22.60 16.44 -8.08
N ILE A 216 -23.73 15.79 -7.82
CA ILE A 216 -24.54 15.07 -8.84
C ILE A 216 -25.71 15.91 -9.34
N SER A 217 -26.05 17.00 -8.61
CA SER A 217 -27.16 17.90 -8.91
C SER A 217 -26.85 18.93 -10.01
#